data_55c7d56c6553730b94a13143ee3dda39
#
_entry.id   55c7d56c6553730b94a13143ee3dda39
#
_cell.length_a   1.000
_cell.length_b   1.000
_cell.length_c   1.000
_cell.angle_alpha   90.00
_cell.angle_beta   90.00
_cell.angle_gamma   90.00
#
_symmetry.space_group_name_H-M   'P 1'
#
loop_
_entity.id
_entity.type
_entity.pdbx_description
1 polymer ?
#
loop_
_entity_poly.entity_id
_entity_poly.type
_entity_poly.pdbx_seq_one_letter_code
_entity_poly.pdbx_strand_id
1 'polypeptide(L)'
;MRLQLKKIFLLTQIFIFLACNSKIDQKITISKIKGSPSFESSKLSLTEQVKVDDEYQFSFDVVEYELGVKTETEFNYQLANSNKGQHIHFIVNNEPYSAHYVNNFKKTVDDDDIILAFLSRSHHESVKNKDAYVFTQINDGTSDLSKEFLFYSRPKGTYTGKDSEKVLLDFYLLNTEISTNGNKVRATINNTIFLIEDWAPYYIQGLEEGENQIKLELIDSNGNLIETPFNPSIKTFMIEK
;
A
#
# COMPACT_ATOMS: atom_id res chain seq x y z
N MET A 1 -51.94 62.74 -43.70
CA MET A 1 -51.50 62.60 -42.27
C MET A 1 -51.01 61.16 -42.12
N ARG A 2 -49.66 60.94 -42.18
CA ARG A 2 -49.06 59.60 -42.14
C ARG A 2 -48.44 59.39 -40.75
N LEU A 3 -48.98 58.42 -40.00
CA LEU A 3 -48.42 57.98 -38.77
C LEU A 3 -47.20 57.05 -39.04
N GLN A 4 -46.04 57.43 -38.53
CA GLN A 4 -44.85 56.60 -38.56
C GLN A 4 -44.84 55.74 -37.28
N LEU A 5 -44.96 54.41 -37.45
CA LEU A 5 -44.79 53.40 -36.39
C LEU A 5 -43.27 53.18 -36.18
N LYS A 6 -42.74 53.63 -35.05
CA LYS A 6 -41.36 53.29 -34.64
C LYS A 6 -41.39 51.89 -34.04
N LYS A 7 -40.71 50.92 -34.68
CA LYS A 7 -40.42 49.59 -34.14
C LYS A 7 -39.26 49.73 -33.17
N ILE A 8 -39.53 49.49 -31.89
CA ILE A 8 -38.51 49.34 -30.88
C ILE A 8 -38.01 47.89 -30.92
N PHE A 9 -36.75 47.67 -31.32
CA PHE A 9 -36.08 46.38 -31.32
C PHE A 9 -35.44 46.17 -29.94
N LEU A 10 -36.05 45.34 -29.10
CA LEU A 10 -35.52 45.02 -27.76
C LEU A 10 -34.47 43.90 -27.94
N LEU A 11 -33.18 44.27 -27.84
CA LEU A 11 -32.05 43.32 -27.91
C LEU A 11 -31.88 42.67 -26.52
N THR A 12 -32.38 41.47 -26.36
CA THR A 12 -32.17 40.68 -25.12
C THR A 12 -30.79 40.03 -25.21
N GLN A 13 -29.84 40.59 -24.46
CA GLN A 13 -28.51 39.98 -24.28
C GLN A 13 -28.65 38.80 -23.30
N ILE A 14 -28.52 37.58 -23.80
CA ILE A 14 -28.41 36.34 -22.97
C ILE A 14 -26.98 36.29 -22.50
N PHE A 15 -26.75 36.60 -21.23
CA PHE A 15 -25.47 36.35 -20.53
C PHE A 15 -25.43 34.84 -20.23
N ILE A 16 -24.66 34.07 -21.01
CA ILE A 16 -24.30 32.70 -20.69
C ILE A 16 -23.19 32.76 -19.65
N PHE A 17 -23.52 32.57 -18.38
CA PHE A 17 -22.52 32.32 -17.35
C PHE A 17 -21.91 30.94 -17.59
N LEU A 18 -20.76 30.90 -18.23
CA LEU A 18 -19.87 29.74 -18.17
C LEU A 18 -19.36 29.62 -16.72
N ALA A 19 -20.03 28.82 -15.91
CA ALA A 19 -19.49 28.39 -14.63
C ALA A 19 -18.30 27.49 -14.92
N CYS A 20 -17.09 28.06 -14.96
CA CYS A 20 -15.86 27.31 -14.81
C CYS A 20 -15.89 26.69 -13.42
N ASN A 21 -16.31 25.42 -13.31
CA ASN A 21 -15.99 24.60 -12.15
C ASN A 21 -14.47 24.38 -12.18
N SER A 22 -13.71 25.28 -11.59
CA SER A 22 -12.31 25.01 -11.25
C SER A 22 -12.34 23.90 -10.22
N LYS A 23 -12.14 22.64 -10.65
CA LYS A 23 -11.70 21.58 -9.73
C LYS A 23 -10.48 22.18 -9.01
N ILE A 24 -10.59 22.33 -7.71
CA ILE A 24 -9.42 22.59 -6.87
C ILE A 24 -8.55 21.36 -7.05
N ASP A 25 -7.43 21.50 -7.76
CA ASP A 25 -6.42 20.43 -7.87
C ASP A 25 -5.98 20.08 -6.44
N GLN A 26 -6.54 19.01 -5.91
CA GLN A 26 -6.23 18.55 -4.56
C GLN A 26 -4.82 17.96 -4.62
N LYS A 27 -3.84 18.67 -4.05
CA LYS A 27 -2.45 18.25 -4.07
C LYS A 27 -2.28 16.97 -3.27
N ILE A 28 -1.77 15.90 -3.90
CA ILE A 28 -1.39 14.68 -3.22
C ILE A 28 -0.27 14.96 -2.21
N THR A 29 -0.43 14.46 -0.99
CA THR A 29 0.56 14.56 0.08
C THR A 29 0.75 13.22 0.76
N ILE A 30 1.96 13.00 1.32
CA ILE A 30 2.21 11.89 2.24
C ILE A 30 2.66 12.43 3.60
N SER A 31 2.28 11.74 4.67
CA SER A 31 2.73 12.06 6.02
C SER A 31 2.93 10.79 6.85
N LYS A 32 4.05 10.74 7.58
CA LYS A 32 4.41 9.57 8.41
C LYS A 32 3.38 9.34 9.51
N ILE A 33 2.91 8.09 9.63
CA ILE A 33 2.06 7.65 10.73
C ILE A 33 2.94 7.45 11.96
N LYS A 34 2.47 7.95 13.12
CA LYS A 34 3.17 7.86 14.40
C LYS A 34 2.27 7.22 15.45
N GLY A 35 2.89 6.53 16.41
CA GLY A 35 2.21 5.99 17.58
C GLY A 35 1.53 4.63 17.36
N SER A 36 1.82 3.93 16.26
CA SER A 36 1.43 2.52 16.12
C SER A 36 2.09 1.67 17.20
N PRO A 37 1.40 0.66 17.78
CA PRO A 37 2.04 -0.28 18.69
C PRO A 37 3.24 -0.94 18.01
N SER A 38 4.41 -0.96 18.66
CA SER A 38 5.66 -1.41 18.04
C SER A 38 5.72 -2.93 17.84
N PHE A 39 5.14 -3.70 18.75
CA PHE A 39 5.20 -5.17 18.76
C PHE A 39 6.65 -5.70 18.70
N GLU A 40 7.55 -5.11 19.47
CA GLU A 40 9.00 -5.39 19.43
C GLU A 40 9.36 -6.85 19.73
N SER A 41 8.57 -7.52 20.58
CA SER A 41 8.79 -8.91 20.97
C SER A 41 8.12 -9.92 20.06
N SER A 42 7.28 -9.45 19.12
CA SER A 42 6.52 -10.35 18.26
C SER A 42 7.41 -11.08 17.27
N LYS A 43 7.10 -12.36 17.04
CA LYS A 43 7.85 -13.21 16.10
C LYS A 43 6.91 -13.98 15.21
N LEU A 44 7.38 -14.21 13.99
CA LEU A 44 6.75 -15.08 13.00
C LEU A 44 7.79 -16.07 12.48
N SER A 45 7.55 -17.36 12.61
CA SER A 45 8.44 -18.40 12.12
C SER A 45 7.67 -19.40 11.28
N LEU A 46 8.21 -19.81 10.15
CA LEU A 46 7.64 -20.89 9.34
C LEU A 46 8.04 -22.23 9.96
N THR A 47 7.06 -23.02 10.37
CA THR A 47 7.27 -24.33 10.98
C THR A 47 7.04 -25.48 10.00
N GLU A 48 6.20 -25.26 8.98
CA GLU A 48 5.91 -26.28 7.97
C GLU A 48 5.59 -25.60 6.63
N GLN A 49 6.13 -26.18 5.55
CA GLN A 49 5.84 -25.87 4.16
C GLN A 49 5.79 -27.19 3.39
N VAL A 50 4.60 -27.73 3.17
CA VAL A 50 4.42 -29.04 2.58
C VAL A 50 3.43 -28.97 1.45
N LYS A 51 3.77 -29.58 0.31
CA LYS A 51 2.85 -29.73 -0.82
C LYS A 51 1.80 -30.80 -0.51
N VAL A 52 0.54 -30.41 -0.61
CA VAL A 52 -0.61 -31.28 -0.39
C VAL A 52 -1.54 -31.11 -1.59
N ASP A 53 -1.58 -32.12 -2.45
CA ASP A 53 -2.23 -32.08 -3.76
C ASP A 53 -1.65 -30.94 -4.64
N ASP A 54 -2.49 -30.00 -5.09
CA ASP A 54 -2.10 -28.87 -5.93
C ASP A 54 -1.79 -27.58 -5.14
N GLU A 55 -1.77 -27.66 -3.80
CA GLU A 55 -1.53 -26.51 -2.93
C GLU A 55 -0.39 -26.81 -1.95
N TYR A 56 0.20 -25.75 -1.42
CA TYR A 56 1.11 -25.84 -0.28
C TYR A 56 0.37 -25.50 1.00
N GLN A 57 0.55 -26.32 2.02
CA GLN A 57 0.18 -26.01 3.39
C GLN A 57 1.33 -25.29 4.06
N PHE A 58 1.02 -24.13 4.65
CA PHE A 58 1.93 -23.32 5.44
C PHE A 58 1.45 -23.31 6.88
N SER A 59 2.36 -23.62 7.81
CA SER A 59 2.14 -23.51 9.25
C SER A 59 3.16 -22.55 9.84
N PHE A 60 2.68 -21.62 10.66
CA PHE A 60 3.53 -20.60 11.31
C PHE A 60 3.42 -20.72 12.82
N ASP A 61 4.54 -20.48 13.50
CA ASP A 61 4.55 -20.14 14.91
C ASP A 61 4.50 -18.63 15.07
N VAL A 62 3.58 -18.14 15.90
CA VAL A 62 3.32 -16.71 16.15
C VAL A 62 3.48 -16.46 17.65
N VAL A 63 4.50 -15.69 18.03
CA VAL A 63 4.86 -15.42 19.41
C VAL A 63 4.62 -13.93 19.73
N GLU A 64 4.07 -13.65 20.93
CA GLU A 64 3.79 -12.28 21.41
C GLU A 64 2.98 -11.43 20.40
N TYR A 65 2.05 -12.07 19.68
CA TYR A 65 1.14 -11.46 18.73
C TYR A 65 -0.12 -12.30 18.58
N GLU A 66 -1.28 -11.69 18.70
CA GLU A 66 -2.56 -12.41 18.63
C GLU A 66 -3.25 -12.14 17.28
N LEU A 67 -3.44 -13.21 16.50
CA LEU A 67 -4.18 -13.14 15.24
C LEU A 67 -5.70 -13.07 15.52
N GLY A 68 -6.43 -12.39 14.63
CA GLY A 68 -7.89 -12.31 14.72
C GLY A 68 -8.43 -11.26 15.71
N VAL A 69 -7.58 -10.54 16.44
CA VAL A 69 -7.99 -9.46 17.35
C VAL A 69 -7.75 -8.10 16.74
N LYS A 70 -8.53 -7.09 17.16
CA LYS A 70 -8.29 -5.70 16.76
C LYS A 70 -7.02 -5.20 17.39
N THR A 71 -6.22 -4.46 16.62
CA THR A 71 -5.08 -3.75 17.19
C THR A 71 -5.58 -2.67 18.13
N GLU A 72 -5.16 -2.73 19.39
CA GLU A 72 -5.42 -1.68 20.37
C GLU A 72 -4.58 -0.45 20.02
N THR A 73 -5.23 0.71 19.94
CA THR A 73 -4.58 1.98 19.65
C THR A 73 -5.16 3.05 20.56
N GLU A 74 -4.30 3.91 21.09
CA GLU A 74 -4.71 5.09 21.87
C GLU A 74 -5.21 6.24 20.98
N PHE A 75 -5.12 6.08 19.66
CA PHE A 75 -5.49 7.12 18.70
C PHE A 75 -6.32 6.53 17.55
N ASN A 76 -7.26 7.37 17.07
CA ASN A 76 -8.11 7.03 15.95
C ASN A 76 -7.30 7.07 14.64
N TYR A 77 -6.94 5.92 14.13
CA TYR A 77 -6.52 5.81 12.74
C TYR A 77 -7.73 6.03 11.83
N GLN A 78 -7.62 6.99 10.96
CA GLN A 78 -8.55 7.16 9.85
C GLN A 78 -8.11 6.28 8.67
N LEU A 79 -7.87 5.00 8.93
CA LEU A 79 -7.45 4.00 7.96
C LEU A 79 -8.50 2.90 7.88
N ALA A 80 -8.63 2.34 6.68
CA ALA A 80 -9.39 1.10 6.48
C ALA A 80 -8.91 0.03 7.47
N ASN A 81 -9.84 -0.58 8.19
CA ASN A 81 -9.52 -1.49 9.29
C ASN A 81 -10.25 -2.82 9.11
N SER A 82 -9.53 -3.92 9.13
CA SER A 82 -10.10 -5.26 9.02
C SER A 82 -11.01 -5.59 10.21
N ASN A 83 -12.25 -5.98 9.93
CA ASN A 83 -13.17 -6.46 10.95
C ASN A 83 -12.72 -7.80 11.56
N LYS A 84 -11.85 -8.54 10.86
CA LYS A 84 -11.28 -9.80 11.33
C LYS A 84 -10.02 -9.62 12.18
N GLY A 85 -9.51 -8.39 12.34
CA GLY A 85 -8.39 -8.10 13.24
C GLY A 85 -7.00 -8.24 12.63
N GLN A 86 -6.01 -8.44 13.50
CA GLN A 86 -4.60 -8.69 13.20
C GLN A 86 -4.43 -9.96 12.38
N HIS A 87 -3.48 -9.96 11.44
CA HIS A 87 -3.35 -11.05 10.49
C HIS A 87 -1.93 -11.17 9.93
N ILE A 88 -1.65 -12.27 9.26
CA ILE A 88 -0.45 -12.44 8.46
C ILE A 88 -0.74 -11.91 7.06
N HIS A 89 0.07 -10.99 6.55
CA HIS A 89 0.16 -10.71 5.12
C HIS A 89 1.06 -11.75 4.49
N PHE A 90 0.57 -12.43 3.47
CA PHE A 90 1.32 -13.43 2.70
C PHE A 90 1.42 -12.96 1.26
N ILE A 91 2.62 -12.65 0.82
CA ILE A 91 2.94 -12.11 -0.51
C ILE A 91 3.72 -13.16 -1.30
N VAL A 92 3.29 -13.42 -2.52
CA VAL A 92 3.96 -14.26 -3.51
C VAL A 92 4.47 -13.37 -4.63
N ASN A 93 5.75 -13.39 -4.95
CA ASN A 93 6.37 -12.66 -6.07
C ASN A 93 5.99 -11.17 -6.16
N ASN A 94 5.85 -10.53 -5.00
CA ASN A 94 5.39 -9.13 -4.91
C ASN A 94 4.00 -8.86 -5.51
N GLU A 95 3.17 -9.90 -5.68
CA GLU A 95 1.76 -9.75 -6.03
C GLU A 95 0.94 -9.27 -4.81
N PRO A 96 -0.32 -8.83 -4.99
CA PRO A 96 -1.13 -8.38 -3.88
C PRO A 96 -1.29 -9.47 -2.81
N TYR A 97 -0.95 -9.14 -1.55
CA TYR A 97 -0.98 -10.09 -0.44
C TYR A 97 -2.34 -10.78 -0.26
N SER A 98 -2.33 -11.99 0.28
CA SER A 98 -3.48 -12.59 0.95
C SER A 98 -3.38 -12.39 2.47
N ALA A 99 -4.53 -12.15 3.13
CA ALA A 99 -4.60 -11.93 4.57
C ALA A 99 -5.04 -13.21 5.28
N HIS A 100 -4.25 -13.69 6.23
CA HIS A 100 -4.54 -14.92 6.97
C HIS A 100 -4.67 -14.61 8.46
N TYR A 101 -5.83 -14.94 9.02
CA TYR A 101 -6.21 -14.66 10.42
C TYR A 101 -5.98 -15.85 11.34
N VAL A 102 -5.40 -16.89 10.78
CA VAL A 102 -4.94 -18.13 11.47
C VAL A 102 -3.53 -18.43 11.02
N ASN A 103 -2.81 -19.16 11.83
CA ASN A 103 -1.40 -19.48 11.61
C ASN A 103 -1.16 -20.72 10.73
N ASN A 104 -2.23 -21.36 10.24
CA ASN A 104 -2.17 -22.53 9.36
C ASN A 104 -3.16 -22.35 8.21
N PHE A 105 -2.68 -22.42 6.97
CA PHE A 105 -3.52 -22.22 5.79
C PHE A 105 -2.90 -22.89 4.56
N LYS A 106 -3.74 -23.11 3.55
CA LYS A 106 -3.30 -23.58 2.23
C LYS A 106 -3.23 -22.42 1.23
N LYS A 107 -2.28 -22.51 0.31
CA LYS A 107 -2.10 -21.55 -0.77
C LYS A 107 -1.52 -22.23 -2.00
N THR A 108 -2.10 -21.94 -3.18
CA THR A 108 -1.50 -22.31 -4.45
C THR A 108 -0.29 -21.38 -4.68
N VAL A 109 0.86 -21.98 -4.84
CA VAL A 109 2.14 -21.34 -5.19
C VAL A 109 2.88 -22.29 -6.12
N ASP A 110 3.71 -21.74 -6.99
CA ASP A 110 4.53 -22.49 -7.92
C ASP A 110 5.93 -22.76 -7.34
N ASP A 111 6.63 -23.71 -7.93
CA ASP A 111 8.05 -23.93 -7.64
C ASP A 111 8.82 -22.64 -7.98
N ASP A 112 9.86 -22.32 -7.23
CA ASP A 112 10.65 -21.09 -7.32
C ASP A 112 9.96 -19.78 -6.89
N ASP A 113 8.68 -19.80 -6.47
CA ASP A 113 8.02 -18.61 -5.94
C ASP A 113 8.73 -18.05 -4.71
N ILE A 114 8.94 -16.74 -4.72
CA ILE A 114 9.49 -16.00 -3.59
C ILE A 114 8.35 -15.58 -2.66
N ILE A 115 8.46 -15.97 -1.40
CA ILE A 115 7.46 -15.74 -0.37
C ILE A 115 7.96 -14.75 0.66
N LEU A 116 7.15 -13.73 0.92
CA LEU A 116 7.27 -12.87 2.10
C LEU A 116 5.98 -12.97 2.92
N ALA A 117 6.10 -13.44 4.16
CA ALA A 117 5.02 -13.40 5.14
C ALA A 117 5.41 -12.48 6.29
N PHE A 118 4.53 -11.62 6.78
CA PHE A 118 4.78 -10.76 7.92
C PHE A 118 3.52 -10.48 8.74
N LEU A 119 3.72 -10.18 10.02
CA LEU A 119 2.64 -9.77 10.92
C LEU A 119 2.12 -8.39 10.53
N SER A 120 0.80 -8.26 10.48
CA SER A 120 0.10 -7.04 10.09
C SER A 120 -0.96 -6.65 11.10
N ARG A 121 -0.97 -5.39 11.49
CA ARG A 121 -2.00 -4.78 12.34
C ARG A 121 -3.38 -4.88 11.67
N SER A 122 -4.44 -4.73 12.45
CA SER A 122 -5.80 -4.82 11.90
C SER A 122 -6.10 -3.74 10.85
N HIS A 123 -5.41 -2.60 10.90
CA HIS A 123 -5.47 -1.54 9.88
C HIS A 123 -4.44 -1.71 8.74
N HIS A 124 -3.92 -2.94 8.58
CA HIS A 124 -3.05 -3.37 7.49
C HIS A 124 -1.62 -2.80 7.49
N GLU A 125 -1.21 -2.13 8.54
CA GLU A 125 0.17 -1.69 8.71
C GLU A 125 1.05 -2.88 9.12
N SER A 126 2.17 -3.07 8.41
CA SER A 126 3.14 -4.13 8.72
C SER A 126 3.85 -3.88 10.05
N VAL A 127 4.09 -4.94 10.80
CA VAL A 127 5.00 -4.92 11.96
C VAL A 127 6.42 -4.93 11.42
N LYS A 128 7.15 -3.82 11.62
CA LYS A 128 8.53 -3.62 11.11
C LYS A 128 9.57 -4.05 12.16
N ASN A 129 9.48 -5.29 12.57
CA ASN A 129 10.37 -5.94 13.52
C ASN A 129 11.14 -7.04 12.80
N LYS A 130 12.43 -7.18 13.07
CA LYS A 130 13.34 -8.13 12.40
C LYS A 130 12.94 -9.61 12.57
N ASP A 131 12.15 -9.93 13.62
CA ASP A 131 11.68 -11.28 13.90
C ASP A 131 10.20 -11.49 13.51
N ALA A 132 9.50 -10.47 12.99
CA ALA A 132 8.07 -10.49 12.69
C ALA A 132 7.75 -10.87 11.23
N TYR A 133 8.68 -11.48 10.52
CA TYR A 133 8.50 -11.91 9.15
C TYR A 133 9.22 -13.23 8.84
N VAL A 134 8.77 -13.86 7.75
CA VAL A 134 9.45 -14.99 7.09
C VAL A 134 9.69 -14.59 5.63
N PHE A 135 10.92 -14.76 5.17
CA PHE A 135 11.31 -14.56 3.79
C PHE A 135 11.98 -15.82 3.28
N THR A 136 11.38 -16.46 2.28
CA THR A 136 11.81 -17.78 1.78
C THR A 136 11.44 -17.94 0.31
N GLN A 137 11.81 -19.05 -0.25
CA GLN A 137 11.48 -19.47 -1.61
C GLN A 137 10.94 -20.91 -1.58
N ILE A 138 10.07 -21.24 -2.53
CA ILE A 138 9.54 -22.58 -2.69
C ILE A 138 10.61 -23.49 -3.32
N ASN A 139 10.78 -24.71 -2.77
CA ASN A 139 11.62 -25.78 -3.32
C ASN A 139 13.05 -25.36 -3.71
N ASP A 140 13.78 -24.70 -2.79
CA ASP A 140 15.20 -24.33 -3.02
C ASP A 140 15.44 -23.62 -4.36
N GLY A 141 14.53 -22.73 -4.75
CA GLY A 141 14.58 -22.02 -6.01
C GLY A 141 15.88 -21.24 -6.26
N THR A 142 16.04 -20.75 -7.47
CA THR A 142 17.31 -20.20 -7.97
C THR A 142 17.54 -18.72 -7.67
N SER A 143 16.57 -18.04 -7.05
CA SER A 143 16.68 -16.62 -6.74
C SER A 143 17.65 -16.35 -5.59
N ASP A 144 18.48 -15.34 -5.76
CA ASP A 144 19.40 -14.89 -4.71
C ASP A 144 18.65 -14.05 -3.66
N LEU A 145 18.21 -14.69 -2.58
CA LEU A 145 17.49 -14.05 -1.48
C LEU A 145 18.38 -13.13 -0.62
N SER A 146 19.68 -13.07 -0.84
CA SER A 146 20.59 -12.15 -0.12
C SER A 146 20.57 -10.73 -0.71
N LYS A 147 20.01 -10.54 -1.91
CA LYS A 147 19.82 -9.23 -2.53
C LYS A 147 18.89 -8.34 -1.71
N GLU A 148 18.92 -7.06 -2.01
CA GLU A 148 18.00 -6.08 -1.46
C GLU A 148 16.60 -6.26 -2.09
N PHE A 149 15.54 -6.22 -1.28
CA PHE A 149 14.17 -6.32 -1.79
C PHE A 149 13.29 -5.20 -1.26
N LEU A 150 12.38 -4.76 -2.13
CA LEU A 150 11.25 -3.91 -1.79
C LEU A 150 9.97 -4.64 -2.18
N PHE A 151 9.17 -5.01 -1.17
CA PHE A 151 7.85 -5.59 -1.36
C PHE A 151 6.76 -4.55 -1.16
N TYR A 152 5.82 -4.50 -2.07
CA TYR A 152 4.65 -3.66 -1.99
C TYR A 152 3.58 -4.30 -1.08
N SER A 153 2.99 -3.51 -0.17
CA SER A 153 1.91 -3.98 0.70
C SER A 153 0.62 -3.18 0.48
N ARG A 154 0.66 -1.87 0.59
CA ARG A 154 -0.50 -0.95 0.50
C ARG A 154 -0.15 0.32 -0.30
N PRO A 155 -1.17 0.95 -1.01
CA PRO A 155 -2.62 0.66 -1.07
C PRO A 155 -3.02 -0.56 -1.90
N LYS A 156 -4.21 -1.14 -1.62
CA LYS A 156 -4.74 -2.29 -2.34
C LYS A 156 -6.27 -2.27 -2.40
N GLY A 157 -6.86 -2.59 -3.56
CA GLY A 157 -8.30 -2.71 -3.74
C GLY A 157 -9.00 -1.35 -3.84
N THR A 158 -10.20 -1.24 -3.30
CA THR A 158 -11.06 -0.05 -3.36
C THR A 158 -11.22 0.56 -1.97
N TYR A 159 -11.11 1.87 -1.89
CA TYR A 159 -11.35 2.68 -0.69
C TYR A 159 -12.57 3.53 -0.91
N THR A 160 -13.55 3.45 0.01
CA THR A 160 -14.85 4.12 -0.15
C THR A 160 -15.12 5.08 1.01
N GLY A 161 -15.83 6.19 0.73
CA GLY A 161 -16.27 7.15 1.73
C GLY A 161 -15.11 7.60 2.63
N LYS A 162 -15.26 7.45 3.96
CA LYS A 162 -14.25 7.91 4.92
C LYS A 162 -12.88 7.24 4.78
N ASP A 163 -12.83 5.98 4.35
CA ASP A 163 -11.57 5.26 4.16
C ASP A 163 -10.75 5.81 2.97
N SER A 164 -11.39 6.58 2.07
CA SER A 164 -10.72 7.24 0.94
C SER A 164 -10.02 8.56 1.30
N GLU A 165 -10.30 9.14 2.47
CA GLU A 165 -9.71 10.41 2.89
C GLU A 165 -8.22 10.29 3.24
N LYS A 166 -7.85 9.16 3.86
CA LYS A 166 -6.48 8.81 4.25
C LYS A 166 -6.21 7.35 3.92
N VAL A 167 -5.36 7.12 2.95
CA VAL A 167 -5.01 5.78 2.47
C VAL A 167 -3.63 5.41 2.99
N LEU A 168 -3.48 4.17 3.46
CA LEU A 168 -2.20 3.67 3.96
C LEU A 168 -1.24 3.41 2.79
N LEU A 169 -0.05 3.99 2.84
CA LEU A 169 1.12 3.55 2.10
C LEU A 169 2.00 2.72 3.03
N ASP A 170 2.18 1.46 2.69
CA ASP A 170 3.02 0.53 3.42
C ASP A 170 3.78 -0.40 2.46
N PHE A 171 5.03 -0.69 2.80
CA PHE A 171 5.92 -1.54 2.05
C PHE A 171 6.89 -2.25 3.01
N TYR A 172 7.49 -3.34 2.55
CA TYR A 172 8.45 -4.11 3.33
C TYR A 172 9.83 -4.07 2.66
N LEU A 173 10.87 -3.84 3.47
CA LEU A 173 12.26 -3.84 3.02
C LEU A 173 13.00 -5.04 3.61
N LEU A 174 13.81 -5.69 2.80
CA LEU A 174 14.65 -6.80 3.20
C LEU A 174 16.08 -6.58 2.72
N ASN A 175 17.05 -6.92 3.57
CA ASN A 175 18.48 -6.80 3.31
C ASN A 175 18.95 -5.39 2.92
N THR A 176 18.16 -4.36 3.24
CA THR A 176 18.49 -2.96 2.97
C THR A 176 17.92 -2.05 4.04
N GLU A 177 18.57 -0.91 4.22
CA GLU A 177 18.10 0.19 5.05
C GLU A 177 18.00 1.46 4.21
N ILE A 178 17.02 2.29 4.49
CA ILE A 178 16.84 3.58 3.83
C ILE A 178 17.17 4.72 4.79
N SER A 179 17.78 5.78 4.27
CA SER A 179 18.17 6.96 5.06
C SER A 179 18.38 8.17 4.16
N THR A 180 18.55 9.34 4.76
CA THR A 180 18.84 10.60 4.05
C THR A 180 20.07 10.51 3.15
N ASN A 181 21.14 9.80 3.59
CA ASN A 181 22.40 9.69 2.86
C ASN A 181 22.63 8.33 2.19
N GLY A 182 21.72 7.39 2.41
CA GLY A 182 21.78 6.04 1.85
C GLY A 182 20.72 5.78 0.78
N ASN A 183 20.33 4.51 0.69
CA ASN A 183 19.22 4.11 -0.17
C ASN A 183 17.93 4.83 0.23
N LYS A 184 17.00 4.94 -0.70
CA LYS A 184 15.68 5.57 -0.51
C LYS A 184 14.61 4.77 -1.26
N VAL A 185 13.36 4.99 -0.87
CA VAL A 185 12.22 4.57 -1.67
C VAL A 185 11.65 5.79 -2.38
N ARG A 186 11.69 5.77 -3.72
CA ARG A 186 11.00 6.75 -4.54
C ARG A 186 9.58 6.27 -4.79
N ALA A 187 8.60 6.96 -4.20
CA ALA A 187 7.19 6.69 -4.43
C ALA A 187 6.64 7.70 -5.43
N THR A 188 6.15 7.22 -6.59
CA THR A 188 5.43 8.05 -7.55
C THR A 188 3.95 7.70 -7.46
N ILE A 189 3.13 8.62 -6.94
CA ILE A 189 1.69 8.46 -6.80
C ILE A 189 1.03 9.33 -7.88
N ASN A 190 0.38 8.68 -8.84
CA ASN A 190 -0.02 9.30 -10.10
C ASN A 190 1.20 10.00 -10.73
N ASN A 191 1.24 11.33 -10.74
CA ASN A 191 2.37 12.10 -11.28
C ASN A 191 3.19 12.81 -10.19
N THR A 192 2.92 12.55 -8.91
CA THR A 192 3.61 13.21 -7.79
C THR A 192 4.68 12.31 -7.22
N ILE A 193 5.91 12.82 -7.13
CA ILE A 193 7.08 12.07 -6.65
C ILE A 193 7.39 12.43 -5.19
N PHE A 194 7.63 11.41 -4.38
CA PHE A 194 8.08 11.51 -3.00
C PHE A 194 9.34 10.69 -2.80
N LEU A 195 10.32 11.24 -2.08
CA LEU A 195 11.49 10.49 -1.60
C LEU A 195 11.26 10.12 -0.14
N ILE A 196 11.25 8.82 0.14
CA ILE A 196 11.03 8.26 1.47
C ILE A 196 12.38 7.78 2.00
N GLU A 197 12.77 8.32 3.14
CA GLU A 197 14.06 8.08 3.81
C GLU A 197 13.90 7.33 5.15
N ASP A 198 12.67 7.15 5.61
CA ASP A 198 12.32 6.38 6.81
C ASP A 198 11.47 5.17 6.42
N TRP A 199 11.84 3.98 6.86
CA TRP A 199 11.00 2.80 6.71
C TRP A 199 9.88 2.79 7.75
N ALA A 200 8.79 3.45 7.37
CA ALA A 200 7.61 3.69 8.21
C ALA A 200 6.33 3.59 7.38
N PRO A 201 5.15 3.48 8.00
CA PRO A 201 3.87 3.66 7.33
C PRO A 201 3.58 5.14 7.09
N TYR A 202 2.85 5.44 6.01
CA TYR A 202 2.46 6.80 5.66
C TYR A 202 0.98 6.89 5.32
N TYR A 203 0.36 8.02 5.64
CA TYR A 203 -0.91 8.43 5.03
C TYR A 203 -0.66 9.01 3.65
N ILE A 204 -1.49 8.62 2.68
CA ILE A 204 -1.66 9.33 1.41
C ILE A 204 -2.97 10.12 1.50
N GLN A 205 -2.96 11.39 1.19
CA GLN A 205 -4.13 12.27 1.15
C GLN A 205 -4.17 13.02 -0.19
N GLY A 206 -5.35 13.50 -0.57
CA GLY A 206 -5.51 14.26 -1.81
C GLY A 206 -5.65 13.40 -3.06
N LEU A 207 -5.95 12.10 -2.91
CA LEU A 207 -6.22 11.21 -4.04
C LEU A 207 -7.51 11.61 -4.76
N GLU A 208 -7.52 11.48 -6.07
CA GLU A 208 -8.70 11.72 -6.90
C GLU A 208 -9.61 10.49 -6.91
N GLU A 209 -10.89 10.71 -7.17
CA GLU A 209 -11.85 9.65 -7.44
C GLU A 209 -11.47 8.91 -8.73
N GLY A 210 -11.63 7.58 -8.73
CA GLY A 210 -11.27 6.72 -9.83
C GLY A 210 -10.00 5.91 -9.56
N GLU A 211 -9.39 5.41 -10.64
CA GLU A 211 -8.16 4.64 -10.57
C GLU A 211 -6.96 5.54 -10.26
N ASN A 212 -6.19 5.14 -9.28
CA ASN A 212 -4.93 5.75 -8.90
C ASN A 212 -3.80 4.74 -9.05
N GLN A 213 -2.63 5.19 -9.50
CA GLN A 213 -1.44 4.36 -9.65
C GLN A 213 -0.37 4.77 -8.66
N ILE A 214 0.33 3.78 -8.14
CA ILE A 214 1.54 3.99 -7.35
C ILE A 214 2.67 3.14 -7.92
N LYS A 215 3.84 3.76 -8.07
CA LYS A 215 5.11 3.10 -8.39
C LYS A 215 6.05 3.29 -7.21
N LEU A 216 6.59 2.18 -6.68
CA LEU A 216 7.66 2.19 -5.69
C LEU A 216 8.95 1.71 -6.34
N GLU A 217 10.03 2.44 -6.08
CA GLU A 217 11.38 2.16 -6.59
C GLU A 217 12.36 2.23 -5.42
N LEU A 218 13.10 1.14 -5.19
CA LEU A 218 14.26 1.18 -4.34
C LEU A 218 15.42 1.75 -5.14
N ILE A 219 15.99 2.85 -4.68
CA ILE A 219 17.04 3.59 -5.36
C ILE A 219 18.25 3.78 -4.43
N ASP A 220 19.43 3.85 -5.01
CA ASP A 220 20.68 4.15 -4.31
C ASP A 220 20.77 5.64 -3.90
N SER A 221 21.83 6.01 -3.20
CA SER A 221 22.10 7.38 -2.78
C SER A 221 22.26 8.38 -3.93
N ASN A 222 22.54 7.91 -5.16
CA ASN A 222 22.66 8.72 -6.35
C ASN A 222 21.35 8.83 -7.13
N GLY A 223 20.30 8.11 -6.69
CA GLY A 223 18.98 8.08 -7.34
C GLY A 223 18.85 7.05 -8.46
N ASN A 224 19.84 6.17 -8.63
CA ASN A 224 19.76 5.06 -9.58
C ASN A 224 18.90 3.93 -9.05
N LEU A 225 18.19 3.24 -9.94
CA LEU A 225 17.42 2.06 -9.59
C LEU A 225 18.36 0.93 -9.14
N ILE A 226 18.05 0.30 -7.99
CA ILE A 226 18.76 -0.89 -7.53
C ILE A 226 18.19 -2.09 -8.29
N GLU A 227 19.06 -2.83 -8.99
CA GLU A 227 18.67 -4.02 -9.76
C GLU A 227 18.41 -5.21 -8.83
N THR A 228 17.15 -5.45 -8.55
CA THR A 228 16.68 -6.55 -7.71
C THR A 228 15.30 -7.03 -8.19
N PRO A 229 14.90 -8.28 -7.90
CA PRO A 229 13.57 -8.75 -8.26
C PRO A 229 12.48 -7.79 -7.74
N PHE A 230 11.42 -7.62 -8.56
CA PHE A 230 10.25 -6.79 -8.24
C PHE A 230 10.50 -5.28 -8.11
N ASN A 231 11.65 -4.77 -8.48
CA ASN A 231 11.98 -3.36 -8.46
C ASN A 231 12.17 -2.83 -9.90
N PRO A 232 11.32 -1.90 -10.38
CA PRO A 232 10.24 -1.21 -9.67
C PRO A 232 8.96 -2.04 -9.49
N SER A 233 8.16 -1.69 -8.46
CA SER A 233 6.82 -2.24 -8.25
C SER A 233 5.76 -1.21 -8.66
N ILE A 234 4.85 -1.57 -9.56
CA ILE A 234 3.74 -0.71 -10.03
C ILE A 234 2.42 -1.40 -9.70
N LYS A 235 1.55 -0.71 -8.97
CA LYS A 235 0.22 -1.21 -8.59
C LYS A 235 -0.83 -0.12 -8.80
N THR A 236 -2.09 -0.53 -8.98
CA THR A 236 -3.25 0.36 -9.06
C THR A 236 -4.23 0.05 -7.92
N PHE A 237 -5.01 1.05 -7.57
CA PHE A 237 -6.07 0.96 -6.57
C PHE A 237 -7.16 1.98 -6.90
N MET A 238 -8.37 1.79 -6.33
CA MET A 238 -9.55 2.58 -6.66
C MET A 238 -9.95 3.47 -5.48
N ILE A 239 -10.34 4.70 -5.76
CA ILE A 239 -10.98 5.65 -4.82
C ILE A 239 -12.41 5.89 -5.26
N GLU A 240 -13.35 5.67 -4.36
CA GLU A 240 -14.78 5.98 -4.52
C GLU A 240 -15.19 6.93 -3.38
N LYS A 241 -15.61 8.15 -3.73
CA LYS A 241 -16.01 9.21 -2.76
C LYS A 241 -17.50 9.28 -2.56
#